data_f847715b508284985de76cbcaa11416e
#
_entry.id   f847715b508284985de76cbcaa11416e
#
_cell.length_a   1.000
_cell.length_b   1.000
_cell.length_c   1.000
_cell.angle_alpha   90.00
_cell.angle_beta   90.00
_cell.angle_gamma   90.00
#
_symmetry.space_group_name_H-M   'P 1'
#
loop_
_entity.id
_entity.type
_entity.pdbx_description
1 polymer ?
#
loop_
_entity_poly.entity_id
_entity_poly.type
_entity_poly.pdbx_seq_one_letter_code
_entity_poly.pdbx_strand_id
1 'polypeptide(L)'
;MKQTLRLVLMVLCLSLFSLPALNAQVPYAEGSVERVVLIQILPGHFNAFIADLKANIQPIWEAEKKSGLIQSYEMFFNTTRTGTDDWDFGYSLTYKNMAALDGLPDKIYDIRMKQYGDQKAEQKVIDKRVENVKVINSMIIRNVTLR
;
A
#
# COMPACT_ATOMS: atom_id res chain seq x y z
N MET A 1 -20.62 25.02 58.70
CA MET A 1 -21.18 25.35 57.38
C MET A 1 -20.16 25.52 56.25
N LYS A 2 -19.04 26.23 56.40
CA LYS A 2 -18.05 26.42 55.31
C LYS A 2 -17.26 25.17 54.93
N GLN A 3 -17.00 24.23 55.85
CA GLN A 3 -16.30 22.99 55.60
C GLN A 3 -17.17 21.94 54.84
N THR A 4 -18.43 21.84 55.21
CA THR A 4 -19.39 20.93 54.54
C THR A 4 -19.65 21.37 53.10
N LEU A 5 -19.71 22.69 52.83
CA LEU A 5 -19.89 23.22 51.48
C LEU A 5 -18.66 22.90 50.57
N ARG A 6 -17.44 22.96 51.16
CA ARG A 6 -16.21 22.61 50.41
C ARG A 6 -16.13 21.13 50.06
N LEU A 7 -16.57 20.25 50.97
CA LEU A 7 -16.59 18.80 50.71
C LEU A 7 -17.60 18.42 49.65
N VAL A 8 -18.78 19.04 49.64
CA VAL A 8 -19.82 18.81 48.60
C VAL A 8 -19.35 19.29 47.23
N LEU A 9 -18.67 20.43 47.18
CA LEU A 9 -18.12 20.97 45.91
C LEU A 9 -17.01 20.04 45.36
N MET A 10 -16.17 19.47 46.22
CA MET A 10 -15.07 18.59 45.82
C MET A 10 -15.60 17.23 45.32
N VAL A 11 -16.66 16.71 45.89
CA VAL A 11 -17.31 15.47 45.41
C VAL A 11 -18.04 15.70 44.09
N LEU A 12 -18.65 16.88 43.91
CA LEU A 12 -19.31 17.23 42.62
C LEU A 12 -18.31 17.40 41.49
N CYS A 13 -17.11 17.94 41.76
CA CYS A 13 -16.05 18.03 40.74
C CYS A 13 -15.47 16.67 40.34
N LEU A 14 -15.36 15.71 41.25
CA LEU A 14 -14.86 14.36 40.94
C LEU A 14 -15.84 13.57 40.07
N SER A 15 -17.15 13.77 40.21
CA SER A 15 -18.17 13.06 39.42
C SER A 15 -18.25 13.54 37.97
N LEU A 16 -17.75 14.74 37.63
CA LEU A 16 -17.73 15.27 36.27
C LEU A 16 -16.59 14.70 35.40
N PHE A 17 -15.59 14.05 35.99
CA PHE A 17 -14.49 13.41 35.26
C PHE A 17 -14.77 11.96 34.84
N SER A 18 -15.91 11.39 35.19
CA SER A 18 -16.29 10.01 34.84
C SER A 18 -17.25 9.93 33.65
N LEU A 19 -17.17 10.88 32.71
CA LEU A 19 -17.87 10.72 31.42
C LEU A 19 -17.18 9.56 30.68
N PRO A 20 -17.90 8.43 30.40
CA PRO A 20 -17.35 7.41 29.53
C PRO A 20 -17.01 8.08 28.22
N ALA A 21 -15.76 7.96 27.78
CA ALA A 21 -15.40 8.34 26.43
C ALA A 21 -16.37 7.62 25.49
N LEU A 22 -17.27 8.35 24.86
CA LEU A 22 -18.10 7.85 23.76
C LEU A 22 -17.12 7.49 22.64
N ASN A 23 -16.60 6.25 22.69
CA ASN A 23 -15.91 5.67 21.55
C ASN A 23 -16.97 5.54 20.45
N ALA A 24 -17.02 6.55 19.59
CA ALA A 24 -17.80 6.46 18.37
C ALA A 24 -17.29 5.24 17.61
N GLN A 25 -18.04 4.16 17.69
CA GLN A 25 -17.66 2.88 17.10
C GLN A 25 -17.70 3.08 15.57
N VAL A 26 -16.54 3.01 14.96
CA VAL A 26 -16.43 3.11 13.50
C VAL A 26 -17.29 2.00 12.88
N PRO A 27 -18.21 2.32 11.92
CA PRO A 27 -19.20 1.36 11.40
C PRO A 27 -18.58 0.30 10.47
N TYR A 28 -17.26 0.16 10.46
CA TYR A 28 -16.54 -0.83 9.66
C TYR A 28 -15.35 -1.40 10.42
N ALA A 29 -14.87 -2.56 9.99
CA ALA A 29 -13.60 -3.14 10.39
C ALA A 29 -12.56 -2.88 9.31
N GLU A 30 -11.36 -2.49 9.72
CA GLU A 30 -10.22 -2.32 8.82
C GLU A 30 -9.62 -3.68 8.46
N GLY A 31 -9.33 -3.88 7.16
CA GLY A 31 -8.71 -5.08 6.63
C GLY A 31 -7.28 -4.85 6.14
N SER A 32 -6.89 -5.65 5.16
CA SER A 32 -5.62 -5.53 4.45
C SER A 32 -5.50 -4.20 3.71
N VAL A 33 -4.27 -3.85 3.38
CA VAL A 33 -3.93 -2.66 2.62
C VAL A 33 -3.36 -3.10 1.27
N GLU A 34 -3.73 -2.42 0.21
CA GLU A 34 -3.21 -2.71 -1.12
C GLU A 34 -2.54 -1.49 -1.72
N ARG A 35 -1.36 -1.71 -2.30
CA ARG A 35 -0.75 -0.76 -3.21
C ARG A 35 -1.18 -1.11 -4.62
N VAL A 36 -1.97 -0.24 -5.26
CA VAL A 36 -2.42 -0.40 -6.64
C VAL A 36 -1.65 0.56 -7.53
N VAL A 37 -1.11 0.03 -8.62
CA VAL A 37 -0.41 0.83 -9.63
C VAL A 37 -1.03 0.58 -10.99
N LEU A 38 -1.36 1.66 -11.68
CA LEU A 38 -1.93 1.65 -13.03
C LEU A 38 -0.92 2.22 -14.02
N ILE A 39 -0.70 1.50 -15.11
CA ILE A 39 0.37 1.72 -16.07
C ILE A 39 -0.20 1.82 -17.48
N GLN A 40 0.23 2.83 -18.22
CA GLN A 40 0.08 2.91 -19.66
C GLN A 40 1.32 2.31 -20.33
N ILE A 41 1.12 1.40 -21.25
CA ILE A 41 2.18 0.82 -22.07
C ILE A 41 2.31 1.67 -23.35
N LEU A 42 3.52 2.16 -23.63
CA LEU A 42 3.74 2.98 -24.79
C LEU A 42 3.54 2.18 -26.10
N PRO A 43 3.07 2.82 -27.19
CA PRO A 43 2.82 2.14 -28.46
C PRO A 43 4.04 1.35 -28.95
N GLY A 44 3.83 0.06 -29.28
CA GLY A 44 4.91 -0.84 -29.73
C GLY A 44 5.75 -1.49 -28.62
N HIS A 45 5.57 -1.11 -27.35
CA HIS A 45 6.41 -1.59 -26.24
C HIS A 45 5.79 -2.74 -25.42
N PHE A 46 4.62 -3.28 -25.81
CA PHE A 46 3.92 -4.32 -25.06
C PHE A 46 4.81 -5.54 -24.78
N ASN A 47 5.44 -6.12 -25.80
CA ASN A 47 6.28 -7.30 -25.63
C ASN A 47 7.52 -7.02 -24.76
N ALA A 48 8.12 -5.84 -24.90
CA ALA A 48 9.27 -5.42 -24.10
C ALA A 48 8.87 -5.26 -22.63
N PHE A 49 7.70 -4.66 -22.37
CA PHE A 49 7.16 -4.53 -21.00
C PHE A 49 6.87 -5.90 -20.37
N ILE A 50 6.20 -6.80 -21.08
CA ILE A 50 5.89 -8.15 -20.55
C ILE A 50 7.17 -8.94 -20.28
N ALA A 51 8.18 -8.82 -21.13
CA ALA A 51 9.48 -9.46 -20.90
C ALA A 51 10.18 -8.90 -19.65
N ASP A 52 10.17 -7.58 -19.46
CA ASP A 52 10.72 -6.93 -18.25
C ASP A 52 9.94 -7.33 -16.98
N LEU A 53 8.60 -7.31 -17.04
CA LEU A 53 7.74 -7.73 -15.93
C LEU A 53 8.09 -9.15 -15.45
N LYS A 54 8.20 -10.09 -16.40
CA LYS A 54 8.52 -11.49 -16.12
C LYS A 54 9.95 -11.69 -15.60
N ALA A 55 10.91 -10.99 -16.19
CA ALA A 55 12.33 -11.20 -15.86
C ALA A 55 12.78 -10.45 -14.61
N ASN A 56 12.23 -9.26 -14.35
CA ASN A 56 12.77 -8.33 -13.36
C ASN A 56 11.81 -7.99 -12.23
N ILE A 57 10.50 -7.95 -12.47
CA ILE A 57 9.54 -7.49 -11.46
C ILE A 57 8.91 -8.67 -10.71
N GLN A 58 8.37 -9.62 -11.44
CA GLN A 58 7.70 -10.79 -10.86
C GLN A 58 8.59 -11.58 -9.90
N PRO A 59 9.87 -11.84 -10.15
CA PRO A 59 10.76 -12.50 -9.19
C PRO A 59 10.91 -11.76 -7.87
N ILE A 60 10.87 -10.42 -7.88
CA ILE A 60 10.90 -9.60 -6.66
C ILE A 60 9.63 -9.81 -5.86
N TRP A 61 8.45 -9.73 -6.48
CA TRP A 61 7.17 -9.97 -5.81
C TRP A 61 7.04 -11.39 -5.24
N GLU A 62 7.54 -12.40 -5.94
CA GLU A 62 7.60 -13.77 -5.43
C GLU A 62 8.51 -13.86 -4.19
N ALA A 63 9.65 -13.19 -4.20
CA ALA A 63 10.55 -13.14 -3.05
C ALA A 63 9.95 -12.36 -1.87
N GLU A 64 9.28 -11.23 -2.13
CA GLU A 64 8.54 -10.47 -1.11
C GLU A 64 7.42 -11.31 -0.48
N LYS A 65 6.65 -12.04 -1.30
CA LYS A 65 5.61 -12.96 -0.83
C LYS A 65 6.20 -14.09 0.01
N LYS A 66 7.28 -14.70 -0.45
CA LYS A 66 7.98 -15.77 0.28
C LYS A 66 8.54 -15.29 1.62
N SER A 67 9.00 -14.04 1.71
CA SER A 67 9.49 -13.42 2.95
C SER A 67 8.38 -12.93 3.88
N GLY A 68 7.11 -12.94 3.43
CA GLY A 68 5.96 -12.44 4.19
C GLY A 68 5.83 -10.91 4.20
N LEU A 69 6.59 -10.19 3.37
CA LEU A 69 6.44 -8.73 3.23
C LEU A 69 5.12 -8.36 2.56
N ILE A 70 4.68 -9.16 1.59
CA ILE A 70 3.34 -9.07 1.00
C ILE A 70 2.59 -10.39 1.22
N GLN A 71 1.26 -10.33 1.26
CA GLN A 71 0.39 -11.50 1.34
C GLN A 71 0.13 -12.11 -0.04
N SER A 72 -0.09 -11.24 -1.02
CA SER A 72 -0.33 -11.60 -2.41
C SER A 72 0.02 -10.45 -3.34
N TYR A 73 0.12 -10.76 -4.61
CA TYR A 73 0.08 -9.79 -5.69
C TYR A 73 -0.86 -10.26 -6.79
N GLU A 74 -1.43 -9.32 -7.51
CA GLU A 74 -2.29 -9.57 -8.66
C GLU A 74 -1.87 -8.68 -9.82
N MET A 75 -2.12 -9.16 -11.04
CA MET A 75 -1.88 -8.45 -12.29
C MET A 75 -3.15 -8.48 -13.12
N PHE A 76 -3.49 -7.37 -13.74
CA PHE A 76 -4.70 -7.26 -14.54
C PHE A 76 -4.52 -6.30 -15.73
N PHE A 77 -5.26 -6.55 -16.79
CA PHE A 77 -5.33 -5.67 -17.96
C PHE A 77 -6.66 -4.91 -17.98
N ASN A 78 -6.61 -3.67 -18.45
CA ASN A 78 -7.82 -2.92 -18.76
C ASN A 78 -8.44 -3.46 -20.06
N THR A 79 -9.60 -4.08 -19.95
CA THR A 79 -10.32 -4.63 -21.12
C THR A 79 -11.31 -3.64 -21.72
N THR A 80 -11.55 -2.48 -21.07
CA THR A 80 -12.54 -1.47 -21.47
C THR A 80 -11.93 -0.09 -21.65
N ARG A 81 -10.76 -0.05 -22.25
CA ARG A 81 -10.03 1.21 -22.50
C ARG A 81 -10.91 2.22 -23.24
N THR A 82 -11.07 3.42 -22.68
CA THR A 82 -11.99 4.44 -23.18
C THR A 82 -11.27 5.62 -23.86
N GLY A 83 -9.95 5.74 -23.70
CA GLY A 83 -9.17 6.84 -24.29
C GLY A 83 -7.70 6.52 -24.46
N THR A 84 -6.99 7.42 -25.14
CA THR A 84 -5.54 7.30 -25.38
C THR A 84 -4.70 7.43 -24.11
N ASP A 85 -5.22 8.10 -23.09
CA ASP A 85 -4.53 8.36 -21.83
C ASP A 85 -4.97 7.42 -20.71
N ASP A 86 -5.75 6.40 -21.04
CA ASP A 86 -6.17 5.38 -20.08
C ASP A 86 -5.03 4.39 -19.81
N TRP A 87 -5.12 3.69 -18.69
CA TRP A 87 -4.15 2.65 -18.34
C TRP A 87 -4.41 1.36 -19.15
N ASP A 88 -3.35 0.59 -19.39
CA ASP A 88 -3.40 -0.70 -20.08
C ASP A 88 -3.25 -1.87 -19.11
N PHE A 89 -2.37 -1.72 -18.13
CA PHE A 89 -1.99 -2.75 -17.19
C PHE A 89 -2.02 -2.19 -15.77
N GLY A 90 -2.45 -3.01 -14.83
CA GLY A 90 -2.39 -2.71 -13.41
C GLY A 90 -1.85 -3.88 -12.62
N TYR A 91 -1.34 -3.58 -11.45
CA TYR A 91 -1.03 -4.58 -10.45
C TYR A 91 -1.39 -4.09 -9.05
N SER A 92 -1.66 -5.03 -8.15
CA SER A 92 -1.81 -4.77 -6.73
C SER A 92 -0.86 -5.63 -5.91
N LEU A 93 -0.35 -5.04 -4.81
CA LEU A 93 0.43 -5.73 -3.79
C LEU A 93 -0.33 -5.63 -2.48
N THR A 94 -0.73 -6.75 -1.90
CA THR A 94 -1.51 -6.80 -0.66
C THR A 94 -0.60 -6.94 0.55
N TYR A 95 -0.71 -6.00 1.48
CA TYR A 95 -0.02 -5.97 2.76
C TYR A 95 -0.99 -6.29 3.91
N LYS A 96 -0.49 -6.87 4.99
CA LYS A 96 -1.32 -7.24 6.15
C LYS A 96 -2.09 -6.05 6.75
N ASN A 97 -1.43 -4.89 6.86
CA ASN A 97 -1.97 -3.64 7.42
C ASN A 97 -1.04 -2.47 7.06
N MET A 98 -1.39 -1.26 7.48
CA MET A 98 -0.57 -0.07 7.22
C MET A 98 0.84 -0.15 7.83
N ALA A 99 1.00 -0.74 9.02
CA ALA A 99 2.30 -0.88 9.66
C ALA A 99 3.29 -1.77 8.87
N ALA A 100 2.78 -2.63 7.98
CA ALA A 100 3.64 -3.42 7.08
C ALA A 100 4.40 -2.54 6.07
N LEU A 101 3.94 -1.31 5.82
CA LEU A 101 4.59 -0.35 4.93
C LEU A 101 5.74 0.40 5.62
N ASP A 102 5.84 0.36 6.95
CA ASP A 102 6.88 1.06 7.70
C ASP A 102 8.26 0.46 7.39
N GLY A 103 9.18 1.30 6.91
CA GLY A 103 10.52 0.89 6.50
C GLY A 103 10.55 -0.10 5.33
N LEU A 104 9.49 -0.16 4.52
CA LEU A 104 9.38 -1.09 3.40
C LEU A 104 10.56 -0.98 2.40
N PRO A 105 11.07 0.21 2.02
CA PRO A 105 12.21 0.32 1.13
C PRO A 105 13.45 -0.45 1.63
N ASP A 106 13.74 -0.37 2.93
CA ASP A 106 14.88 -1.07 3.53
C ASP A 106 14.65 -2.59 3.56
N LYS A 107 13.43 -3.02 3.85
CA LYS A 107 13.07 -4.44 3.90
C LYS A 107 13.15 -5.13 2.53
N ILE A 108 12.87 -4.43 1.44
CA ILE A 108 12.94 -4.97 0.08
C ILE A 108 14.30 -4.76 -0.57
N TYR A 109 15.19 -3.95 0.03
CA TYR A 109 16.49 -3.63 -0.54
C TYR A 109 17.32 -4.88 -0.87
N ASP A 110 17.45 -5.79 0.08
CA ASP A 110 18.22 -7.03 -0.11
C ASP A 110 17.63 -7.94 -1.18
N ILE A 111 16.30 -7.96 -1.30
CA ILE A 111 15.59 -8.72 -2.35
C ILE A 111 15.94 -8.14 -3.72
N ARG A 112 15.91 -6.81 -3.85
CA ARG A 112 16.24 -6.11 -5.08
C ARG A 112 17.70 -6.30 -5.46
N MET A 113 18.62 -6.21 -4.49
CA MET A 113 20.04 -6.41 -4.75
C MET A 113 20.37 -7.86 -5.17
N LYS A 114 19.66 -8.84 -4.62
CA LYS A 114 19.77 -10.24 -5.10
C LYS A 114 19.26 -10.41 -6.54
N GLN A 115 18.22 -9.69 -6.93
CA GLN A 115 17.65 -9.76 -8.28
C GLN A 115 18.55 -9.06 -9.31
N TYR A 116 19.09 -7.89 -8.98
CA TYR A 116 19.80 -7.03 -9.95
C TYR A 116 21.33 -7.12 -9.83
N GLY A 117 21.86 -7.62 -8.73
CA GLY A 117 23.28 -7.68 -8.42
C GLY A 117 23.77 -6.44 -7.68
N ASP A 118 23.51 -5.25 -8.20
CA ASP A 118 23.85 -3.97 -7.57
C ASP A 118 22.88 -2.84 -7.98
N GLN A 119 22.99 -1.69 -7.34
CA GLN A 119 22.16 -0.51 -7.61
C GLN A 119 22.33 0.03 -9.03
N LYS A 120 23.52 -0.07 -9.63
CA LYS A 120 23.78 0.43 -10.98
C LYS A 120 23.08 -0.44 -12.02
N ALA A 121 23.10 -1.75 -11.83
CA ALA A 121 22.39 -2.69 -12.69
C ALA A 121 20.87 -2.50 -12.55
N GLU A 122 20.37 -2.31 -11.34
CA GLU A 122 18.97 -1.98 -11.10
C GLU A 122 18.55 -0.69 -11.81
N GLN A 123 19.32 0.39 -11.64
CA GLN A 123 19.03 1.68 -12.28
C GLN A 123 18.93 1.55 -13.80
N LYS A 124 19.84 0.80 -14.42
CA LYS A 124 19.79 0.51 -15.86
C LYS A 124 18.48 -0.14 -16.30
N VAL A 125 17.96 -1.09 -15.50
CA VAL A 125 16.69 -1.76 -15.80
C VAL A 125 15.52 -0.79 -15.62
N ILE A 126 15.55 0.05 -14.57
CA ILE A 126 14.55 1.08 -14.33
C ILE A 126 14.53 2.09 -15.48
N ASP A 127 15.68 2.62 -15.89
CA ASP A 127 15.78 3.60 -16.98
C ASP A 127 15.17 3.03 -18.27
N LYS A 128 15.51 1.79 -18.62
CA LYS A 128 14.93 1.10 -19.79
C LYS A 128 13.41 0.89 -19.65
N ARG A 129 12.91 0.63 -18.43
CA ARG A 129 11.48 0.47 -18.18
C ARG A 129 10.70 1.75 -18.44
N VAL A 130 11.25 2.89 -18.02
CA VAL A 130 10.61 4.21 -18.21
C VAL A 130 10.44 4.55 -19.70
N GLU A 131 11.28 3.97 -20.59
CA GLU A 131 11.12 4.09 -22.03
C GLU A 131 9.93 3.31 -22.58
N ASN A 132 9.45 2.31 -21.86
CA ASN A 132 8.37 1.41 -22.30
C ASN A 132 7.01 1.75 -21.73
N VAL A 133 6.96 2.42 -20.57
CA VAL A 133 5.72 2.62 -19.82
C VAL A 133 5.65 3.98 -19.12
N LYS A 134 4.43 4.42 -18.88
CA LYS A 134 4.11 5.58 -18.06
C LYS A 134 3.22 5.15 -16.90
N VAL A 135 3.60 5.47 -15.66
CA VAL A 135 2.73 5.28 -14.50
C VAL A 135 1.63 6.33 -14.54
N ILE A 136 0.39 5.90 -14.63
CA ILE A 136 -0.79 6.76 -14.65
C ILE A 136 -1.23 7.07 -13.23
N ASN A 137 -1.22 6.06 -12.35
CA ASN A 137 -1.61 6.23 -10.96
C ASN A 137 -0.87 5.24 -10.05
N SER A 138 -0.64 5.66 -8.81
CA SER A 138 -0.14 4.79 -7.74
C SER A 138 -0.83 5.21 -6.44
N MET A 139 -1.60 4.31 -5.86
CA MET A 139 -2.40 4.59 -4.67
C MET A 139 -2.29 3.49 -3.63
N ILE A 140 -2.54 3.85 -2.38
CA ILE A 140 -2.75 2.89 -1.30
C ILE A 140 -4.24 2.88 -0.98
N ILE A 141 -4.85 1.72 -1.02
CA ILE A 141 -6.23 1.49 -0.62
C ILE A 141 -6.29 0.59 0.60
N ARG A 142 -7.34 0.73 1.40
CA ARG A 142 -7.59 -0.12 2.55
C ARG A 142 -8.90 -0.86 2.34
N ASN A 143 -8.86 -2.16 2.46
CA ASN A 143 -10.07 -2.97 2.47
C ASN A 143 -10.84 -2.76 3.79
N VAL A 144 -12.14 -2.65 3.71
CA VAL A 144 -13.01 -2.49 4.87
C VAL A 144 -14.17 -3.46 4.80
N THR A 145 -14.63 -3.92 5.98
CA THR A 145 -15.85 -4.73 6.11
C THR A 145 -16.84 -3.93 6.94
N LEU A 146 -18.03 -3.69 6.42
CA LEU A 146 -19.09 -3.03 7.17
C LEU A 146 -19.58 -3.92 8.33
N ARG A 147 -19.91 -3.30 9.47
CA ARG A 147 -20.40 -3.96 10.68
C ARG A 147 -21.89 -3.79 10.80
#